data_c04839723dd94c5ffd72fac040835b67
#
_entry.id   c04839723dd94c5ffd72fac040835b67
#
_cell.length_a   1.000
_cell.length_b   1.000
_cell.length_c   1.000
_cell.angle_alpha   90.00
_cell.angle_beta   90.00
_cell.angle_gamma   90.00
#
_symmetry.space_group_name_H-M   'P 1'
#
loop_
_entity.id
_entity.type
_entity.pdbx_description
1 polymer ?
#
loop_
_entity_poly.entity_id
_entity_poly.type
_entity_poly.pdbx_seq_one_letter_code
_entity_poly.pdbx_strand_id
1 'polypeptide(L)'
;MNGLHIALVGARPGSEIRQLITDHQAEITLDLTCTGIQRSYDLNSEQILPAYAHALLDQLPCMRMAAASNRQRILEAYEDRIDGIIYHTVKFCDIYAYEYTKLHETSNLPILKIETDATAQCGGQILTRLEAFLESLRAQKGESMLFKNKRQQSENYSTETQDAVSDTANAKTANTTDAPVYVMGIDSGSTSTNAVILNGNREIVASAVIRTGAKSGESAQRILEEILQKANLQRSDLTKIVSTGYGRVSIPFADENVTEISCHGKGAHYLNPEIRTILDIGGQDSKAIHLNEKGDVTDFVMNDKCAAGTGRFLEMMARTLEVDISELGPLSLKSTENIEISSMCSVFAESEVISLIARNKETSDIAHGIHMAIAAKAISLMRRVGLEPRFMMTGGVAKNPGVVKVLEEQLKAPLFISEEPEIVGALGAALYGLENIL
;
A
#
# COMPACT_ATOMS: atom_id res chain seq x y z
N MET A 1 7.80 23.57 10.56
CA MET A 1 7.22 22.26 10.16
C MET A 1 8.39 21.30 10.14
N ASN A 2 8.41 20.33 11.03
CA ASN A 2 9.46 19.31 11.03
C ASN A 2 9.12 18.30 9.92
N GLY A 3 9.74 18.43 8.74
CA GLY A 3 9.60 17.44 7.68
C GLY A 3 10.18 16.09 8.06
N LEU A 4 9.83 15.03 7.31
CA LEU A 4 10.47 13.73 7.46
C LEU A 4 11.91 13.76 6.96
N HIS A 5 12.82 13.14 7.70
CA HIS A 5 14.22 13.01 7.37
C HIS A 5 14.55 11.58 6.94
N ILE A 6 14.96 11.39 5.70
CA ILE A 6 15.12 10.08 5.07
C ILE A 6 16.58 9.81 4.74
N ALA A 7 17.06 8.61 5.05
CA ALA A 7 18.27 8.06 4.47
C ALA A 7 17.96 7.31 3.17
N LEU A 8 18.67 7.64 2.11
CA LEU A 8 18.60 6.91 0.84
C LEU A 8 19.86 6.05 0.71
N VAL A 9 19.66 4.72 0.62
CA VAL A 9 20.76 3.74 0.70
C VAL A 9 20.69 2.77 -0.49
N GLY A 10 21.82 2.16 -0.86
CA GLY A 10 21.88 1.10 -1.87
C GLY A 10 22.28 1.56 -3.26
N ALA A 11 21.62 1.10 -4.30
CA ALA A 11 21.86 1.54 -5.67
C ALA A 11 21.33 2.96 -5.90
N ARG A 12 21.90 3.69 -6.84
CA ARG A 12 21.42 5.04 -7.18
C ARG A 12 20.04 4.95 -7.83
N PRO A 13 18.99 5.54 -7.24
CA PRO A 13 17.70 5.63 -7.89
C PRO A 13 17.68 6.69 -8.99
N GLY A 14 16.73 6.59 -9.91
CA GLY A 14 16.43 7.64 -10.89
C GLY A 14 15.99 8.95 -10.21
N SER A 15 16.00 10.05 -10.97
CA SER A 15 15.56 11.38 -10.50
C SER A 15 14.10 11.37 -10.04
N GLU A 16 13.26 10.52 -10.62
CA GLU A 16 11.84 10.40 -10.28
C GLU A 16 11.60 9.99 -8.82
N ILE A 17 12.33 9.00 -8.30
CA ILE A 17 12.20 8.58 -6.89
C ILE A 17 12.62 9.71 -5.94
N ARG A 18 13.70 10.43 -6.27
CA ARG A 18 14.15 11.58 -5.46
C ARG A 18 13.13 12.70 -5.47
N GLN A 19 12.57 13.01 -6.64
CA GLN A 19 11.53 14.02 -6.79
C GLN A 19 10.27 13.64 -5.99
N LEU A 20 9.85 12.37 -6.05
CA LEU A 20 8.71 11.88 -5.27
C LEU A 20 8.90 12.06 -3.76
N ILE A 21 10.11 11.76 -3.24
CA ILE A 21 10.41 11.98 -1.81
C ILE A 21 10.22 13.45 -1.45
N THR A 22 10.76 14.37 -2.28
CA THR A 22 10.67 15.81 -2.06
C THR A 22 9.25 16.33 -2.22
N ASP A 23 8.52 15.89 -3.25
CA ASP A 23 7.13 16.27 -3.50
C ASP A 23 6.19 15.89 -2.33
N HIS A 24 6.57 14.87 -1.58
CA HIS A 24 5.87 14.44 -0.36
C HIS A 24 6.46 15.07 0.91
N GLN A 25 7.12 16.22 0.80
CA GLN A 25 7.65 17.00 1.94
C GLN A 25 8.56 16.18 2.87
N ALA A 26 9.32 15.25 2.29
CA ALA A 26 10.39 14.54 2.97
C ALA A 26 11.76 15.00 2.46
N GLU A 27 12.72 15.14 3.35
CA GLU A 27 14.08 15.57 3.06
C GLU A 27 15.02 14.37 3.01
N ILE A 28 15.83 14.27 1.96
CA ILE A 28 16.94 13.30 1.93
C ILE A 28 18.09 13.86 2.74
N THR A 29 18.12 13.54 4.02
CA THR A 29 19.13 14.01 4.97
C THR A 29 20.45 13.27 4.81
N LEU A 30 20.40 12.00 4.39
CA LEU A 30 21.59 11.17 4.18
C LEU A 30 21.47 10.40 2.87
N ASP A 31 22.46 10.54 1.98
CA ASP A 31 22.53 9.80 0.71
C ASP A 31 23.74 8.88 0.69
N LEU A 32 23.51 7.61 0.94
CA LEU A 32 24.50 6.53 0.89
C LEU A 32 24.32 5.63 -0.34
N THR A 33 23.74 6.13 -1.41
CA THR A 33 23.68 5.39 -2.67
C THR A 33 25.07 5.28 -3.31
N CYS A 34 25.28 4.31 -4.19
CA CYS A 34 26.60 4.00 -4.77
C CYS A 34 27.28 5.14 -5.53
N THR A 35 26.54 6.20 -5.85
CA THR A 35 27.07 7.44 -6.48
C THR A 35 26.44 8.69 -5.87
N GLY A 36 25.89 8.60 -4.66
CA GLY A 36 24.99 9.61 -4.09
C GLY A 36 25.67 10.78 -3.42
N ILE A 37 26.90 10.65 -2.98
CA ILE A 37 27.58 11.77 -2.35
C ILE A 37 28.05 12.74 -3.44
N GLN A 38 27.35 13.87 -3.54
CA GLN A 38 27.86 15.01 -4.28
C GLN A 38 29.15 15.49 -3.60
N ARG A 39 30.21 15.55 -4.36
CA ARG A 39 31.50 16.07 -3.89
C ARG A 39 31.63 17.50 -4.28
N SER A 40 31.88 18.32 -3.30
CA SER A 40 32.47 19.61 -3.52
C SER A 40 33.99 19.43 -3.55
N TYR A 41 34.62 19.76 -4.64
CA TYR A 41 36.05 20.01 -4.72
C TYR A 41 36.24 21.47 -5.11
N ASP A 42 37.31 22.08 -4.59
CA ASP A 42 37.58 23.46 -4.84
C ASP A 42 38.08 23.63 -6.30
N LEU A 43 37.22 24.20 -7.14
CA LEU A 43 37.50 24.50 -8.55
C LEU A 43 38.54 25.61 -8.72
N ASN A 44 38.83 26.36 -7.65
CA ASN A 44 39.81 27.45 -7.67
C ASN A 44 41.19 27.00 -7.19
N SER A 45 41.35 25.73 -6.85
CA SER A 45 42.63 25.16 -6.45
C SER A 45 43.61 25.15 -7.64
N GLU A 46 44.84 25.61 -7.42
CA GLU A 46 45.94 25.48 -8.39
C GLU A 46 46.22 24.01 -8.76
N GLN A 47 45.67 23.07 -8.00
CA GLN A 47 45.82 21.64 -8.19
C GLN A 47 44.47 20.93 -8.39
N ILE A 48 43.69 21.37 -9.37
CA ILE A 48 42.35 20.83 -9.67
C ILE A 48 42.35 19.29 -9.88
N LEU A 49 43.33 18.77 -10.62
CA LEU A 49 43.40 17.32 -10.88
C LEU A 49 43.71 16.49 -9.63
N PRO A 50 44.66 16.83 -8.76
CA PRO A 50 44.82 16.17 -7.48
C PRO A 50 43.58 16.27 -6.56
N ALA A 51 42.95 17.46 -6.47
CA ALA A 51 41.73 17.65 -5.69
C ALA A 51 40.57 16.78 -6.20
N TYR A 52 40.42 16.72 -7.52
CA TYR A 52 39.45 15.84 -8.15
C TYR A 52 39.75 14.34 -7.90
N ALA A 53 41.01 13.92 -8.04
CA ALA A 53 41.44 12.56 -7.75
C ALA A 53 41.20 12.19 -6.28
N HIS A 54 41.50 13.08 -5.33
CA HIS A 54 41.18 12.91 -3.93
C HIS A 54 39.68 12.77 -3.71
N ALA A 55 38.87 13.65 -4.30
CA ALA A 55 37.41 13.56 -4.22
C ALA A 55 36.88 12.25 -4.82
N LEU A 56 37.50 11.67 -5.82
CA LEU A 56 37.16 10.35 -6.38
C LEU A 56 37.58 9.21 -5.46
N LEU A 57 38.69 9.30 -4.76
CA LEU A 57 39.16 8.28 -3.83
C LEU A 57 38.39 8.28 -2.52
N ASP A 58 37.89 9.42 -2.08
CA ASP A 58 37.04 9.57 -0.90
C ASP A 58 35.58 9.09 -1.14
N GLN A 59 35.32 8.42 -2.27
CA GLN A 59 34.01 7.84 -2.52
C GLN A 59 33.70 6.79 -1.47
N LEU A 60 32.43 6.81 -0.99
CA LEU A 60 31.88 5.63 -0.35
C LEU A 60 32.04 4.46 -1.32
N PRO A 61 32.81 3.45 -0.95
CA PRO A 61 33.08 2.34 -1.84
C PRO A 61 31.77 1.61 -2.13
N CYS A 62 31.60 1.11 -3.35
CA CYS A 62 30.60 0.11 -3.63
C CYS A 62 30.77 -1.04 -2.62
N MET A 63 29.66 -1.68 -2.22
CA MET A 63 29.70 -2.87 -1.33
C MET A 63 30.65 -3.99 -1.80
N ARG A 64 31.06 -3.98 -3.06
CA ARG A 64 32.07 -4.89 -3.62
C ARG A 64 33.48 -4.60 -3.13
N MET A 65 33.71 -3.47 -2.47
CA MET A 65 35.04 -3.07 -2.01
C MET A 65 35.23 -3.38 -0.52
N ALA A 66 36.47 -3.58 -0.10
CA ALA A 66 36.82 -4.03 1.26
C ALA A 66 36.42 -3.06 2.39
N ALA A 67 36.12 -1.80 2.06
CA ALA A 67 35.75 -0.77 3.06
C ALA A 67 34.22 -0.56 3.19
N ALA A 68 33.39 -1.53 2.80
CA ALA A 68 31.93 -1.42 2.87
C ALA A 68 31.37 -1.17 4.29
N SER A 69 32.09 -1.57 5.35
CA SER A 69 31.73 -1.30 6.75
C SER A 69 31.62 0.19 7.08
N ASN A 70 32.23 1.09 6.30
CA ASN A 70 32.12 2.54 6.52
C ASN A 70 30.71 3.06 6.29
N ARG A 71 29.93 2.43 5.40
CA ARG A 71 28.54 2.84 5.14
C ARG A 71 27.65 2.59 6.37
N GLN A 72 27.80 1.43 7.00
CA GLN A 72 27.06 1.09 8.20
C GLN A 72 27.40 2.06 9.35
N ARG A 73 28.66 2.38 9.57
CA ARG A 73 29.07 3.35 10.60
C ARG A 73 28.50 4.75 10.36
N ILE A 74 28.45 5.18 9.09
CA ILE A 74 27.85 6.48 8.77
C ILE A 74 26.36 6.44 9.07
N LEU A 75 25.65 5.38 8.69
CA LEU A 75 24.23 5.22 8.97
C LEU A 75 23.95 5.24 10.49
N GLU A 76 24.71 4.48 11.27
CA GLU A 76 24.64 4.46 12.73
C GLU A 76 24.86 5.86 13.34
N ALA A 77 25.79 6.64 12.81
CA ALA A 77 26.06 8.01 13.29
C ALA A 77 24.93 9.02 12.97
N TYR A 78 24.01 8.66 12.08
CA TYR A 78 22.85 9.49 11.69
C TYR A 78 21.52 8.94 12.19
N GLU A 79 21.52 7.80 12.92
CA GLU A 79 20.29 7.11 13.35
C GLU A 79 19.33 8.05 14.08
N ASP A 80 19.84 8.92 14.97
CA ASP A 80 19.02 9.89 15.71
C ASP A 80 18.51 11.08 14.87
N ARG A 81 18.93 11.18 13.60
CA ARG A 81 18.63 12.32 12.72
C ARG A 81 17.76 11.96 11.53
N ILE A 82 17.44 10.70 11.37
CA ILE A 82 16.63 10.17 10.27
C ILE A 82 15.44 9.40 10.82
N ASP A 83 14.32 9.48 10.12
CA ASP A 83 13.06 8.85 10.52
C ASP A 83 12.88 7.47 9.90
N GLY A 84 13.55 7.23 8.77
CA GLY A 84 13.45 5.96 8.07
C GLY A 84 14.42 5.86 6.91
N ILE A 85 14.56 4.66 6.39
CA ILE A 85 15.50 4.31 5.34
C ILE A 85 14.73 3.88 4.09
N ILE A 86 15.02 4.51 2.94
CA ILE A 86 14.62 4.01 1.64
C ILE A 86 15.81 3.29 1.03
N TYR A 87 15.69 1.96 0.95
CA TYR A 87 16.72 1.10 0.39
C TYR A 87 16.40 0.79 -1.06
N HIS A 88 17.18 1.37 -1.99
CA HIS A 88 17.00 1.13 -3.41
C HIS A 88 17.93 0.03 -3.93
N THR A 89 17.39 -0.92 -4.68
CA THR A 89 18.16 -1.95 -5.39
C THR A 89 17.70 -2.06 -6.83
N VAL A 90 18.59 -2.53 -7.69
CA VAL A 90 18.29 -2.83 -9.10
C VAL A 90 18.21 -4.34 -9.25
N LYS A 91 17.26 -4.83 -10.03
CA LYS A 91 17.15 -6.27 -10.35
C LYS A 91 18.50 -6.83 -10.80
N PHE A 92 18.79 -8.05 -10.36
CA PHE A 92 20.05 -8.77 -10.60
C PHE A 92 21.30 -8.17 -9.91
N CYS A 93 21.12 -7.25 -8.96
CA CYS A 93 22.22 -6.78 -8.13
C CYS A 93 22.24 -7.55 -6.80
N ASP A 94 22.80 -8.76 -6.78
CA ASP A 94 22.81 -9.67 -5.61
C ASP A 94 23.49 -9.05 -4.38
N ILE A 95 24.46 -8.18 -4.61
CA ILE A 95 25.24 -7.55 -3.52
C ILE A 95 24.37 -6.59 -2.71
N TYR A 96 23.54 -5.79 -3.36
CA TYR A 96 22.61 -4.93 -2.66
C TYR A 96 21.44 -5.71 -2.04
N ALA A 97 21.07 -6.86 -2.61
CA ALA A 97 20.10 -7.73 -1.97
C ALA A 97 20.63 -8.30 -0.64
N TYR A 98 21.90 -8.70 -0.59
CA TYR A 98 22.56 -9.17 0.61
C TYR A 98 22.72 -8.04 1.67
N GLU A 99 23.17 -6.85 1.26
CA GLU A 99 23.27 -5.68 2.15
C GLU A 99 21.92 -5.34 2.78
N TYR A 100 20.85 -5.35 1.98
CA TYR A 100 19.50 -5.11 2.46
C TYR A 100 19.12 -6.09 3.58
N THR A 101 19.32 -7.39 3.37
CA THR A 101 18.97 -8.40 4.37
C THR A 101 19.70 -8.14 5.69
N LYS A 102 21.00 -7.88 5.62
CA LYS A 102 21.80 -7.56 6.81
C LYS A 102 21.32 -6.27 7.50
N LEU A 103 21.04 -5.22 6.73
CA LEU A 103 20.59 -3.95 7.26
C LEU A 103 19.22 -4.08 7.93
N HIS A 104 18.31 -4.83 7.30
CA HIS A 104 16.97 -5.10 7.83
C HIS A 104 17.00 -5.87 9.16
N GLU A 105 17.98 -6.75 9.36
CA GLU A 105 18.16 -7.51 10.61
C GLU A 105 18.78 -6.68 11.73
N THR A 106 19.56 -5.64 11.39
CA THR A 106 20.38 -4.90 12.37
C THR A 106 19.91 -3.49 12.67
N SER A 107 19.08 -2.89 11.83
CA SER A 107 18.59 -1.52 12.01
C SER A 107 17.34 -1.48 12.86
N ASN A 108 17.25 -0.49 13.74
CA ASN A 108 16.03 -0.18 14.51
C ASN A 108 15.09 0.77 13.74
N LEU A 109 15.54 1.34 12.63
CA LEU A 109 14.75 2.26 11.82
C LEU A 109 13.85 1.50 10.84
N PRO A 110 12.66 2.01 10.55
CA PRO A 110 11.82 1.49 9.46
C PRO A 110 12.56 1.54 8.11
N ILE A 111 12.46 0.46 7.33
CA ILE A 111 13.14 0.35 6.03
C ILE A 111 12.17 -0.01 4.93
N LEU A 112 12.05 0.84 3.91
CA LEU A 112 11.34 0.52 2.68
C LEU A 112 12.32 0.02 1.62
N LYS A 113 12.14 -1.21 1.13
CA LYS A 113 12.87 -1.70 -0.05
C LYS A 113 12.14 -1.32 -1.34
N ILE A 114 12.82 -0.60 -2.22
CA ILE A 114 12.38 -0.31 -3.59
C ILE A 114 13.31 -1.05 -4.55
N GLU A 115 12.74 -1.88 -5.42
CA GLU A 115 13.47 -2.56 -6.48
C GLU A 115 13.03 -2.06 -7.84
N THR A 116 13.96 -1.57 -8.63
CA THR A 116 13.71 -1.15 -10.02
C THR A 116 14.44 -2.07 -11.00
N ASP A 117 14.02 -2.03 -12.24
CA ASP A 117 14.79 -2.56 -13.36
C ASP A 117 15.56 -1.40 -14.03
N ALA A 118 16.30 -1.73 -15.11
CA ALA A 118 17.07 -0.74 -15.86
C ALA A 118 16.20 0.25 -16.66
N THR A 119 14.88 0.08 -16.66
CA THR A 119 13.94 1.00 -17.30
C THR A 119 13.62 2.16 -16.38
N ALA A 120 13.66 3.39 -16.90
CA ALA A 120 13.51 4.62 -16.12
C ALA A 120 12.08 4.91 -15.64
N GLN A 121 11.13 3.97 -15.76
CA GLN A 121 9.73 4.22 -15.42
C GLN A 121 9.44 3.84 -13.96
N CYS A 122 9.17 4.85 -13.12
CA CYS A 122 8.50 4.67 -11.83
C CYS A 122 7.05 4.27 -12.08
N GLY A 123 6.74 2.97 -12.00
CA GLY A 123 5.35 2.50 -12.02
C GLY A 123 4.57 3.02 -10.82
N GLY A 124 3.24 3.19 -10.95
CA GLY A 124 2.35 3.63 -9.87
C GLY A 124 2.49 2.82 -8.56
N GLN A 125 3.00 1.60 -8.66
CA GLN A 125 3.31 0.73 -7.53
C GLN A 125 4.46 1.24 -6.65
N ILE A 126 5.52 1.81 -7.26
CA ILE A 126 6.63 2.42 -6.50
C ILE A 126 6.11 3.65 -5.76
N LEU A 127 5.26 4.43 -6.42
CA LEU A 127 4.61 5.58 -5.80
C LEU A 127 3.77 5.16 -4.59
N THR A 128 2.89 4.16 -4.73
CA THR A 128 2.06 3.68 -3.62
C THR A 128 2.90 3.18 -2.44
N ARG A 129 3.99 2.44 -2.70
CA ARG A 129 4.89 1.96 -1.65
C ARG A 129 5.61 3.10 -0.95
N LEU A 130 6.08 4.09 -1.70
CA LEU A 130 6.76 5.25 -1.14
C LEU A 130 5.80 6.08 -0.29
N GLU A 131 4.61 6.39 -0.81
CA GLU A 131 3.58 7.13 -0.08
C GLU A 131 3.18 6.41 1.21
N ALA A 132 2.88 5.10 1.16
CA ALA A 132 2.53 4.31 2.33
C ALA A 132 3.64 4.31 3.39
N PHE A 133 4.89 4.25 2.97
CA PHE A 133 6.02 4.34 3.90
C PHE A 133 6.12 5.70 4.56
N LEU A 134 6.00 6.79 3.79
CA LEU A 134 6.01 8.14 4.34
C LEU A 134 4.80 8.41 5.25
N GLU A 135 3.63 7.85 4.91
CA GLU A 135 2.43 7.90 5.77
C GLU A 135 2.68 7.19 7.11
N SER A 136 3.28 5.99 7.08
CA SER A 136 3.59 5.24 8.30
C SER A 136 4.57 6.00 9.22
N LEU A 137 5.58 6.65 8.65
CA LEU A 137 6.53 7.47 9.42
C LEU A 137 5.85 8.70 10.04
N ARG A 138 4.93 9.36 9.32
CA ARG A 138 4.14 10.48 9.87
C ARG A 138 3.23 10.06 10.99
N ALA A 139 2.54 8.93 10.84
CA ALA A 139 1.69 8.37 11.89
C ALA A 139 2.47 8.15 13.19
N GLN A 140 3.68 7.61 13.09
CA GLN A 140 4.57 7.42 14.24
C GLN A 140 4.98 8.74 14.92
N LYS A 141 5.02 9.85 14.17
CA LYS A 141 5.27 11.20 14.69
C LYS A 141 4.00 11.94 15.15
N GLY A 142 2.82 11.39 14.93
CA GLY A 142 1.54 12.02 15.20
C GLY A 142 1.21 13.18 14.23
N GLU A 143 1.73 13.15 13.02
CA GLU A 143 1.48 14.14 11.96
C GLU A 143 0.31 13.72 11.06
N SER A 144 -0.31 14.69 10.35
CA SER A 144 -1.39 14.39 9.39
C SER A 144 -0.89 13.56 8.20
N MET A 145 -1.65 12.53 7.86
CA MET A 145 -1.35 11.59 6.77
C MET A 145 -2.00 11.97 5.43
N LEU A 146 -2.89 12.98 5.42
CA LEU A 146 -3.68 13.31 4.24
C LEU A 146 -2.91 14.17 3.24
N PHE A 147 -3.01 13.83 1.97
CA PHE A 147 -2.46 14.59 0.86
C PHE A 147 -3.59 15.25 0.07
N LYS A 148 -3.47 16.56 -0.17
CA LYS A 148 -4.40 17.31 -1.05
C LYS A 148 -4.30 16.79 -2.48
N ASN A 149 -5.43 16.61 -3.15
CA ASN A 149 -5.47 16.15 -4.52
C ASN A 149 -4.84 17.20 -5.47
N LYS A 150 -3.79 16.83 -6.21
CA LYS A 150 -3.00 17.75 -7.07
C LYS A 150 -3.85 18.46 -8.14
N ARG A 151 -5.01 17.94 -8.52
CA ARG A 151 -5.90 18.58 -9.51
C ARG A 151 -6.59 19.84 -8.98
N GLN A 152 -6.90 19.92 -7.70
CA GLN A 152 -7.48 21.14 -7.11
C GLN A 152 -6.45 22.27 -6.97
N GLN A 153 -5.14 21.95 -6.93
CA GLN A 153 -4.10 22.98 -6.88
C GLN A 153 -3.93 23.73 -8.22
N SER A 154 -4.24 23.10 -9.37
CA SER A 154 -4.15 23.76 -10.68
C SER A 154 -5.34 24.67 -11.01
N GLU A 155 -6.51 24.44 -10.42
CA GLU A 155 -7.68 25.30 -10.60
C GLU A 155 -7.66 26.55 -9.72
N ASN A 156 -7.02 26.48 -8.54
CA ASN A 156 -6.83 27.66 -7.68
C ASN A 156 -5.76 28.62 -8.20
N TYR A 157 -4.86 28.18 -9.10
CA TYR A 157 -3.82 29.04 -9.68
C TYR A 157 -4.33 29.87 -10.87
N SER A 158 -5.48 29.52 -11.44
CA SER A 158 -6.10 30.26 -12.57
C SER A 158 -7.15 31.29 -12.14
N THR A 159 -7.52 31.35 -10.85
CA THR A 159 -8.53 32.29 -10.32
C THR A 159 -7.97 33.45 -9.50
N GLU A 160 -6.66 33.49 -9.25
CA GLU A 160 -6.04 34.58 -8.44
C GLU A 160 -5.53 35.80 -9.22
N THR A 161 -5.94 35.98 -10.47
CA THR A 161 -5.60 37.18 -11.24
C THR A 161 -6.83 37.98 -11.66
N GLN A 162 -7.71 38.32 -10.74
CA GLN A 162 -8.55 39.54 -10.82
C GLN A 162 -9.28 39.75 -9.49
N ASP A 163 -9.06 40.94 -8.95
CA ASP A 163 -9.75 41.66 -7.89
C ASP A 163 -9.03 41.74 -6.53
N ALA A 164 -8.07 42.67 -6.51
CA ALA A 164 -7.73 43.42 -5.30
C ALA A 164 -8.74 44.58 -5.17
N VAL A 165 -9.54 44.61 -4.08
CA VAL A 165 -9.90 45.78 -3.26
C VAL A 165 -11.04 45.37 -2.32
N SER A 166 -10.77 45.40 -1.06
CA SER A 166 -11.44 46.09 0.07
C SER A 166 -11.38 45.29 1.39
N ASP A 167 -10.72 45.93 2.34
CA ASP A 167 -10.74 45.62 3.76
C ASP A 167 -12.14 45.48 4.34
N THR A 168 -12.32 44.45 5.21
CA THR A 168 -12.90 44.69 6.55
C THR A 168 -12.69 43.45 7.41
N ALA A 169 -12.00 43.67 8.52
CA ALA A 169 -11.90 42.74 9.65
C ALA A 169 -13.31 42.44 10.20
N ASN A 170 -13.66 41.16 10.30
CA ASN A 170 -14.67 40.72 11.25
C ASN A 170 -14.27 39.35 11.81
N ALA A 171 -13.91 39.38 13.07
CA ALA A 171 -13.79 38.19 13.92
C ALA A 171 -15.13 37.44 13.87
N LYS A 172 -15.14 36.24 13.30
CA LYS A 172 -16.28 35.32 13.44
C LYS A 172 -16.04 34.45 14.66
N THR A 173 -16.78 34.77 15.71
CA THR A 173 -17.18 33.89 16.79
C THR A 173 -17.57 32.52 16.23
N ALA A 174 -17.01 31.46 16.83
CA ALA A 174 -17.39 30.07 16.61
C ALA A 174 -18.89 29.90 16.92
N ASN A 175 -19.70 29.84 15.90
CA ASN A 175 -21.03 29.23 15.97
C ASN A 175 -20.84 27.74 15.65
N THR A 176 -20.92 26.91 16.67
CA THR A 176 -21.17 25.47 16.54
C THR A 176 -22.57 25.30 15.94
N THR A 177 -22.65 25.22 14.62
CA THR A 177 -23.84 24.73 13.95
C THR A 177 -23.87 23.21 14.16
N ASP A 178 -24.90 22.72 14.81
CA ASP A 178 -25.25 21.30 15.06
C ASP A 178 -25.62 20.56 13.75
N ALA A 179 -24.92 20.82 12.66
CA ALA A 179 -25.14 20.14 11.39
C ALA A 179 -24.49 18.75 11.48
N PRO A 180 -25.19 17.67 11.08
CA PRO A 180 -24.62 16.34 11.09
C PRO A 180 -23.41 16.28 10.15
N VAL A 181 -22.30 15.75 10.66
CA VAL A 181 -21.08 15.55 9.86
C VAL A 181 -21.16 14.19 9.18
N TYR A 182 -20.99 14.18 7.86
CA TYR A 182 -20.88 12.96 7.06
C TYR A 182 -19.57 12.95 6.26
N VAL A 183 -18.82 11.85 6.33
CA VAL A 183 -17.58 11.67 5.58
C VAL A 183 -17.67 10.41 4.74
N MET A 184 -17.29 10.53 3.48
CA MET A 184 -17.26 9.40 2.55
C MET A 184 -15.81 8.96 2.29
N GLY A 185 -15.56 7.66 2.40
CA GLY A 185 -14.35 7.01 1.90
C GLY A 185 -14.65 6.26 0.61
N ILE A 186 -13.77 6.36 -0.39
CA ILE A 186 -13.85 5.63 -1.66
C ILE A 186 -12.56 4.86 -1.86
N ASP A 187 -12.66 3.54 -1.97
CA ASP A 187 -11.55 2.67 -2.38
C ASP A 187 -11.73 2.27 -3.85
N SER A 188 -10.91 2.85 -4.72
CA SER A 188 -10.92 2.58 -6.15
C SER A 188 -9.88 1.52 -6.50
N GLY A 189 -10.25 0.26 -6.32
CA GLY A 189 -9.43 -0.89 -6.68
C GLY A 189 -9.45 -1.21 -8.18
N SER A 190 -8.63 -2.15 -8.61
CA SER A 190 -8.52 -2.58 -10.01
C SER A 190 -9.73 -3.41 -10.49
N THR A 191 -10.45 -4.07 -9.59
CA THR A 191 -11.58 -4.97 -9.89
C THR A 191 -12.89 -4.44 -9.33
N SER A 192 -12.88 -3.94 -8.09
CA SER A 192 -14.04 -3.33 -7.42
C SER A 192 -13.71 -1.90 -6.99
N THR A 193 -14.75 -1.08 -6.94
CA THR A 193 -14.76 0.23 -6.31
C THR A 193 -15.72 0.15 -5.15
N ASN A 194 -15.26 0.48 -3.95
CA ASN A 194 -15.99 0.32 -2.70
C ASN A 194 -16.15 1.69 -2.04
N ALA A 195 -17.25 1.91 -1.35
CA ALA A 195 -17.48 3.18 -0.66
C ALA A 195 -18.17 2.96 0.69
N VAL A 196 -17.87 3.86 1.63
CA VAL A 196 -18.46 3.91 2.96
C VAL A 196 -18.77 5.35 3.32
N ILE A 197 -19.94 5.62 3.90
CA ILE A 197 -20.26 6.90 4.55
C ILE A 197 -20.30 6.69 6.05
N LEU A 198 -19.54 7.49 6.79
CA LEU A 198 -19.58 7.58 8.25
C LEU A 198 -20.28 8.85 8.71
N ASN A 199 -21.00 8.76 9.82
CA ASN A 199 -21.46 9.94 10.55
C ASN A 199 -20.39 10.47 11.54
N GLY A 200 -20.64 11.59 12.21
CA GLY A 200 -19.74 12.18 13.19
C GLY A 200 -19.42 11.28 14.39
N ASN A 201 -20.26 10.27 14.65
CA ASN A 201 -20.04 9.26 15.71
C ASN A 201 -19.21 8.07 15.23
N ARG A 202 -18.66 8.12 14.01
CA ARG A 202 -17.92 7.01 13.35
C ARG A 202 -18.78 5.79 13.00
N GLU A 203 -20.11 5.90 12.99
CA GLU A 203 -21.01 4.81 12.61
C GLU A 203 -21.17 4.75 11.10
N ILE A 204 -21.21 3.54 10.54
CA ILE A 204 -21.45 3.31 9.12
C ILE A 204 -22.91 3.61 8.81
N VAL A 205 -23.15 4.65 8.01
CA VAL A 205 -24.48 5.04 7.54
C VAL A 205 -24.89 4.23 6.31
N ALA A 206 -23.93 4.04 5.40
CA ALA A 206 -24.11 3.24 4.19
C ALA A 206 -22.79 2.68 3.69
N SER A 207 -22.86 1.56 2.99
CA SER A 207 -21.77 0.96 2.22
C SER A 207 -22.23 0.57 0.81
N ALA A 208 -21.31 0.57 -0.15
CA ALA A 208 -21.55 0.12 -1.51
C ALA A 208 -20.30 -0.52 -2.12
N VAL A 209 -20.52 -1.53 -2.97
CA VAL A 209 -19.46 -2.25 -3.71
C VAL A 209 -19.93 -2.42 -5.15
N ILE A 210 -19.16 -1.90 -6.11
CA ILE A 210 -19.44 -2.06 -7.55
C ILE A 210 -18.20 -2.54 -8.30
N ARG A 211 -18.38 -3.06 -9.51
CA ARG A 211 -17.24 -3.37 -10.41
C ARG A 211 -16.62 -2.07 -10.94
N THR A 212 -15.27 -1.98 -10.89
CA THR A 212 -14.54 -0.79 -11.37
C THR A 212 -14.67 -0.61 -12.88
N GLY A 213 -14.63 -1.68 -13.67
CA GLY A 213 -14.61 -1.54 -15.13
C GLY A 213 -13.30 -0.94 -15.65
N ALA A 214 -13.33 -0.37 -16.88
CA ALA A 214 -12.13 0.12 -17.56
C ALA A 214 -11.69 1.52 -17.12
N LYS A 215 -12.58 2.31 -16.53
CA LYS A 215 -12.33 3.71 -16.14
C LYS A 215 -12.71 3.93 -14.68
N SER A 216 -11.72 4.12 -13.84
CA SER A 216 -11.89 4.32 -12.39
C SER A 216 -12.72 5.57 -12.04
N GLY A 217 -12.57 6.66 -12.79
CA GLY A 217 -13.36 7.89 -12.56
C GLY A 217 -14.85 7.72 -12.81
N GLU A 218 -15.25 6.93 -13.83
CA GLU A 218 -16.67 6.64 -14.10
C GLU A 218 -17.27 5.71 -13.03
N SER A 219 -16.53 4.74 -12.54
CA SER A 219 -16.98 3.88 -11.43
C SER A 219 -17.06 4.66 -10.12
N ALA A 220 -16.14 5.58 -9.86
CA ALA A 220 -16.21 6.45 -8.68
C ALA A 220 -17.49 7.33 -8.71
N GLN A 221 -17.87 7.85 -9.87
CA GLN A 221 -19.11 8.62 -10.01
C GLN A 221 -20.36 7.76 -9.78
N ARG A 222 -20.38 6.55 -10.35
CA ARG A 222 -21.51 5.62 -10.16
C ARG A 222 -21.68 5.20 -8.70
N ILE A 223 -20.59 4.90 -7.99
CA ILE A 223 -20.68 4.48 -6.60
C ILE A 223 -21.08 5.65 -5.69
N LEU A 224 -20.67 6.90 -6.02
CA LEU A 224 -21.11 8.09 -5.31
C LEU A 224 -22.63 8.23 -5.39
N GLU A 225 -23.21 8.09 -6.57
CA GLU A 225 -24.67 8.17 -6.78
C GLU A 225 -25.40 7.05 -6.04
N GLU A 226 -24.90 5.80 -6.13
CA GLU A 226 -25.49 4.65 -5.46
C GLU A 226 -25.48 4.78 -3.94
N ILE A 227 -24.33 5.18 -3.36
CA ILE A 227 -24.21 5.24 -1.90
C ILE A 227 -25.01 6.42 -1.31
N LEU A 228 -25.08 7.55 -2.01
CA LEU A 228 -25.92 8.69 -1.60
C LEU A 228 -27.40 8.32 -1.61
N GLN A 229 -27.85 7.56 -2.61
CA GLN A 229 -29.21 7.04 -2.66
C GLN A 229 -29.48 6.08 -1.48
N LYS A 230 -28.57 5.15 -1.20
CA LYS A 230 -28.69 4.23 -0.06
C LYS A 230 -28.73 4.95 1.30
N ALA A 231 -27.92 6.00 1.45
CA ALA A 231 -27.89 6.80 2.66
C ALA A 231 -29.03 7.81 2.79
N ASN A 232 -29.81 8.03 1.72
CA ASN A 232 -30.80 9.11 1.59
C ASN A 232 -30.18 10.50 1.86
N LEU A 233 -28.98 10.73 1.32
CA LEU A 233 -28.21 11.98 1.42
C LEU A 233 -28.03 12.62 0.06
N GLN A 234 -27.75 13.94 0.08
CA GLN A 234 -27.29 14.69 -1.08
C GLN A 234 -25.77 14.86 -1.04
N ARG A 235 -25.15 15.16 -2.18
CA ARG A 235 -23.70 15.44 -2.24
C ARG A 235 -23.30 16.61 -1.31
N SER A 236 -24.17 17.60 -1.15
CA SER A 236 -23.96 18.75 -0.25
C SER A 236 -23.95 18.40 1.23
N ASP A 237 -24.47 17.24 1.62
CA ASP A 237 -24.48 16.79 3.01
C ASP A 237 -23.15 16.17 3.41
N LEU A 238 -22.33 15.76 2.42
CA LEU A 238 -21.00 15.23 2.68
C LEU A 238 -20.02 16.38 2.99
N THR A 239 -19.47 16.36 4.19
CA THR A 239 -18.47 17.33 4.65
C THR A 239 -17.12 17.10 3.97
N LYS A 240 -16.76 15.82 3.70
CA LYS A 240 -15.48 15.45 3.09
C LYS A 240 -15.58 14.11 2.36
N ILE A 241 -14.80 13.99 1.28
CA ILE A 241 -14.58 12.72 0.57
C ILE A 241 -13.09 12.41 0.52
N VAL A 242 -12.70 11.24 0.99
CA VAL A 242 -11.32 10.74 0.96
C VAL A 242 -11.25 9.52 0.05
N SER A 243 -10.31 9.54 -0.88
CA SER A 243 -10.07 8.43 -1.81
C SER A 243 -8.88 7.58 -1.41
N THR A 244 -8.96 6.29 -1.71
CA THR A 244 -7.89 5.31 -1.55
C THR A 244 -7.89 4.31 -2.71
N GLY A 245 -7.00 3.33 -2.67
CA GLY A 245 -6.83 2.33 -3.72
C GLY A 245 -5.92 2.79 -4.85
N TYR A 246 -5.70 1.90 -5.81
CA TYR A 246 -4.84 2.17 -6.97
C TYR A 246 -5.34 3.36 -7.81
N GLY A 247 -6.66 3.51 -7.94
CA GLY A 247 -7.31 4.59 -8.70
C GLY A 247 -7.49 5.91 -7.94
N ARG A 248 -7.03 6.03 -6.68
CA ARG A 248 -7.30 7.19 -5.79
C ARG A 248 -7.02 8.56 -6.40
N VAL A 249 -5.93 8.67 -7.14
CA VAL A 249 -5.51 9.94 -7.77
C VAL A 249 -6.36 10.33 -8.99
N SER A 250 -7.22 9.43 -9.48
CA SER A 250 -8.06 9.65 -10.65
C SER A 250 -9.50 10.04 -10.29
N ILE A 251 -9.82 10.22 -9.01
CA ILE A 251 -11.15 10.59 -8.54
C ILE A 251 -11.23 12.11 -8.42
N PRO A 252 -11.93 12.81 -9.35
CA PRO A 252 -11.82 14.27 -9.45
C PRO A 252 -12.55 15.02 -8.33
N PHE A 253 -13.50 14.38 -7.66
CA PHE A 253 -14.32 14.97 -6.61
C PHE A 253 -13.89 14.60 -5.19
N ALA A 254 -12.79 13.83 -5.04
CA ALA A 254 -12.21 13.56 -3.74
C ALA A 254 -11.39 14.77 -3.26
N ASP A 255 -11.60 15.16 -2.02
CA ASP A 255 -10.90 16.29 -1.39
C ASP A 255 -9.45 15.93 -1.08
N GLU A 256 -9.24 14.71 -0.60
CA GLU A 256 -7.93 14.18 -0.20
C GLU A 256 -7.79 12.71 -0.59
N ASN A 257 -6.57 12.22 -0.54
CA ASN A 257 -6.29 10.80 -0.74
C ASN A 257 -5.28 10.26 0.28
N VAL A 258 -5.41 8.98 0.60
CA VAL A 258 -4.53 8.19 1.47
C VAL A 258 -4.23 6.87 0.79
N THR A 259 -3.09 6.26 1.04
CA THR A 259 -2.79 4.96 0.46
C THR A 259 -3.69 3.86 1.00
N GLU A 260 -3.91 2.84 0.20
CA GLU A 260 -4.70 1.66 0.59
C GLU A 260 -4.08 0.90 1.78
N ILE A 261 -2.76 0.95 1.93
CA ILE A 261 -2.05 0.31 3.05
C ILE A 261 -2.49 0.93 4.38
N SER A 262 -2.40 2.26 4.47
CA SER A 262 -2.82 3.00 5.68
C SER A 262 -4.31 2.86 5.94
N CYS A 263 -5.14 2.90 4.87
CA CYS A 263 -6.58 2.76 5.00
C CYS A 263 -7.00 1.36 5.47
N HIS A 264 -6.41 0.28 4.94
CA HIS A 264 -6.68 -1.07 5.45
C HIS A 264 -6.25 -1.22 6.90
N GLY A 265 -5.09 -0.68 7.28
CA GLY A 265 -4.64 -0.66 8.68
C GLY A 265 -5.65 0.01 9.60
N LYS A 266 -6.09 1.22 9.24
CA LYS A 266 -7.04 2.02 10.02
C LYS A 266 -8.41 1.36 10.12
N GLY A 267 -8.94 0.88 8.99
CA GLY A 267 -10.24 0.20 8.95
C GLY A 267 -10.24 -1.11 9.74
N ALA A 268 -9.18 -1.90 9.63
CA ALA A 268 -9.03 -3.15 10.37
C ALA A 268 -8.96 -2.92 11.88
N HIS A 269 -8.14 -1.96 12.32
CA HIS A 269 -8.02 -1.61 13.74
C HIS A 269 -9.33 -1.06 14.33
N TYR A 270 -10.09 -0.29 13.55
CA TYR A 270 -11.42 0.19 13.96
C TYR A 270 -12.39 -0.97 14.17
N LEU A 271 -12.42 -1.95 13.26
CA LEU A 271 -13.30 -3.13 13.35
C LEU A 271 -12.89 -4.08 14.49
N ASN A 272 -11.60 -4.24 14.71
CA ASN A 272 -11.05 -5.04 15.79
C ASN A 272 -9.67 -4.53 16.23
N PRO A 273 -9.60 -3.81 17.38
CA PRO A 273 -8.34 -3.22 17.88
C PRO A 273 -7.24 -4.24 18.23
N GLU A 274 -7.61 -5.50 18.32
CA GLU A 274 -6.65 -6.57 18.62
C GLU A 274 -5.86 -7.05 17.39
N ILE A 275 -6.26 -6.69 16.18
CA ILE A 275 -5.59 -7.13 14.94
C ILE A 275 -4.15 -6.61 14.91
N ARG A 276 -3.24 -7.52 14.52
CA ARG A 276 -1.81 -7.23 14.35
C ARG A 276 -1.33 -7.49 12.92
N THR A 277 -1.87 -8.49 12.25
CA THR A 277 -1.48 -8.81 10.88
C THR A 277 -2.71 -8.89 9.98
N ILE A 278 -2.72 -8.10 8.92
CA ILE A 278 -3.78 -8.06 7.91
C ILE A 278 -3.26 -8.74 6.65
N LEU A 279 -4.07 -9.62 6.07
CA LEU A 279 -3.90 -10.17 4.74
C LEU A 279 -5.03 -9.61 3.85
N ASP A 280 -4.69 -8.70 2.96
CA ASP A 280 -5.60 -8.23 1.92
C ASP A 280 -5.36 -8.99 0.61
N ILE A 281 -6.39 -9.65 0.08
CA ILE A 281 -6.32 -10.30 -1.21
C ILE A 281 -7.39 -9.71 -2.12
N GLY A 282 -6.93 -8.81 -2.97
CA GLY A 282 -7.73 -8.14 -4.00
C GLY A 282 -7.83 -8.96 -5.29
N GLY A 283 -8.38 -8.32 -6.32
CA GLY A 283 -8.51 -8.94 -7.65
C GLY A 283 -7.19 -9.14 -8.37
N GLN A 284 -6.24 -8.21 -8.27
CA GLN A 284 -4.98 -8.25 -9.02
C GLN A 284 -3.72 -8.20 -8.16
N ASP A 285 -3.85 -7.92 -6.90
CA ASP A 285 -2.76 -7.83 -5.94
C ASP A 285 -3.11 -8.51 -4.62
N SER A 286 -2.10 -8.71 -3.79
CA SER A 286 -2.26 -9.13 -2.41
C SER A 286 -1.26 -8.39 -1.53
N LYS A 287 -1.67 -8.08 -0.30
CA LYS A 287 -0.89 -7.30 0.65
C LYS A 287 -0.88 -7.99 2.00
N ALA A 288 0.25 -7.93 2.68
CA ALA A 288 0.34 -8.21 4.10
C ALA A 288 0.76 -6.92 4.81
N ILE A 289 0.06 -6.57 5.89
CA ILE A 289 0.25 -5.34 6.64
C ILE A 289 0.38 -5.71 8.11
N HIS A 290 1.40 -5.17 8.78
CA HIS A 290 1.61 -5.35 10.21
C HIS A 290 1.27 -4.06 10.96
N LEU A 291 0.54 -4.20 12.08
CA LEU A 291 0.10 -3.11 12.92
C LEU A 291 0.72 -3.19 14.32
N ASN A 292 1.02 -2.03 14.90
CA ASN A 292 1.30 -1.93 16.32
C ASN A 292 -0.01 -1.97 17.16
N GLU A 293 0.13 -1.88 18.48
CA GLU A 293 -1.02 -1.86 19.40
C GLU A 293 -1.95 -0.65 19.22
N LYS A 294 -1.47 0.43 18.62
CA LYS A 294 -2.24 1.64 18.34
C LYS A 294 -2.98 1.60 17.01
N GLY A 295 -2.74 0.54 16.19
CA GLY A 295 -3.28 0.43 14.84
C GLY A 295 -2.47 1.15 13.76
N ASP A 296 -1.27 1.64 14.08
CA ASP A 296 -0.38 2.23 13.09
C ASP A 296 0.31 1.13 12.28
N VAL A 297 0.46 1.36 10.99
CA VAL A 297 1.20 0.47 10.11
C VAL A 297 2.68 0.56 10.45
N THR A 298 3.29 -0.56 10.80
CA THR A 298 4.73 -0.66 11.12
C THR A 298 5.53 -1.29 9.99
N ASP A 299 4.92 -2.23 9.25
CA ASP A 299 5.55 -2.85 8.08
C ASP A 299 4.47 -3.32 7.11
N PHE A 300 4.81 -3.42 5.83
CA PHE A 300 3.93 -3.95 4.81
C PHE A 300 4.69 -4.52 3.62
N VAL A 301 4.05 -5.44 2.93
CA VAL A 301 4.56 -6.02 1.69
C VAL A 301 3.42 -6.26 0.71
N MET A 302 3.69 -6.05 -0.57
CA MET A 302 2.72 -6.22 -1.66
C MET A 302 3.23 -7.22 -2.69
N ASN A 303 2.32 -8.03 -3.20
CA ASN A 303 2.46 -8.81 -4.43
C ASN A 303 1.54 -8.19 -5.48
N ASP A 304 2.10 -7.37 -6.33
CA ASP A 304 1.42 -6.56 -7.33
C ASP A 304 1.83 -6.89 -8.78
N LYS A 305 2.72 -7.89 -8.93
CA LYS A 305 3.29 -8.27 -10.24
C LYS A 305 2.90 -9.68 -10.68
N CYS A 306 2.34 -10.49 -9.79
CA CYS A 306 2.06 -11.89 -10.05
C CYS A 306 0.59 -12.20 -9.71
N ALA A 307 -0.18 -12.66 -10.70
CA ALA A 307 -1.56 -13.04 -10.51
C ALA A 307 -1.74 -14.21 -9.53
N ALA A 308 -0.72 -15.10 -9.40
CA ALA A 308 -0.76 -16.18 -8.44
C ALA A 308 -0.89 -15.65 -7.01
N GLY A 309 -1.92 -16.09 -6.29
CA GLY A 309 -2.25 -15.59 -4.96
C GLY A 309 -3.18 -14.38 -4.94
N THR A 310 -3.92 -14.13 -6.02
CA THR A 310 -4.92 -13.04 -6.13
C THR A 310 -6.27 -13.57 -6.61
N GLY A 311 -7.31 -12.73 -6.58
CA GLY A 311 -8.63 -13.09 -7.10
C GLY A 311 -8.63 -13.48 -8.58
N ARG A 312 -7.77 -12.88 -9.40
CA ARG A 312 -7.58 -13.25 -10.82
C ARG A 312 -7.15 -14.70 -11.00
N PHE A 313 -6.33 -15.22 -10.12
CA PHE A 313 -5.93 -16.62 -10.14
C PHE A 313 -7.13 -17.53 -9.90
N LEU A 314 -7.97 -17.20 -8.90
CA LEU A 314 -9.20 -17.95 -8.64
C LEU A 314 -10.19 -17.88 -9.81
N GLU A 315 -10.37 -16.69 -10.42
CA GLU A 315 -11.23 -16.53 -11.60
C GLU A 315 -10.76 -17.41 -12.77
N MET A 316 -9.46 -17.45 -13.02
CA MET A 316 -8.86 -18.27 -14.07
C MET A 316 -9.10 -19.76 -13.79
N MET A 317 -8.83 -20.21 -12.57
CA MET A 317 -9.00 -21.61 -12.17
C MET A 317 -10.47 -22.05 -12.17
N ALA A 318 -11.39 -21.17 -11.75
CA ALA A 318 -12.82 -21.45 -11.83
C ALA A 318 -13.27 -21.68 -13.28
N ARG A 319 -12.80 -20.86 -14.22
CA ARG A 319 -13.07 -21.05 -15.67
C ARG A 319 -12.48 -22.35 -16.19
N THR A 320 -11.25 -22.70 -15.81
CA THR A 320 -10.60 -23.96 -16.21
C THR A 320 -11.34 -25.19 -15.68
N LEU A 321 -11.94 -25.08 -14.49
CA LEU A 321 -12.78 -26.13 -13.90
C LEU A 321 -14.24 -26.10 -14.36
N GLU A 322 -14.62 -25.10 -15.16
CA GLU A 322 -16.00 -24.87 -15.64
C GLU A 322 -17.02 -24.73 -14.49
N VAL A 323 -16.61 -24.06 -13.40
CA VAL A 323 -17.46 -23.77 -12.23
C VAL A 323 -17.62 -22.28 -12.02
N ASP A 324 -18.70 -21.84 -11.36
CA ASP A 324 -18.80 -20.45 -10.91
C ASP A 324 -17.75 -20.17 -9.80
N ILE A 325 -17.20 -18.96 -9.80
CA ILE A 325 -16.21 -18.58 -8.80
C ILE A 325 -16.76 -18.66 -7.37
N SER A 326 -18.05 -18.42 -7.18
CA SER A 326 -18.73 -18.51 -5.89
C SER A 326 -18.87 -19.97 -5.39
N GLU A 327 -18.84 -20.95 -6.30
CA GLU A 327 -18.91 -22.37 -5.98
C GLU A 327 -17.56 -22.97 -5.63
N LEU A 328 -16.45 -22.34 -6.06
CA LEU A 328 -15.11 -22.88 -5.87
C LEU A 328 -14.76 -23.12 -4.39
N GLY A 329 -15.14 -22.19 -3.51
CA GLY A 329 -14.96 -22.32 -2.07
C GLY A 329 -15.74 -23.49 -1.46
N PRO A 330 -17.07 -23.54 -1.60
CA PRO A 330 -17.89 -24.65 -1.15
C PRO A 330 -17.47 -26.02 -1.70
N LEU A 331 -17.01 -26.08 -2.96
CA LEU A 331 -16.48 -27.30 -3.57
C LEU A 331 -15.24 -27.80 -2.86
N SER A 332 -14.27 -26.94 -2.62
CA SER A 332 -13.01 -27.32 -1.99
C SER A 332 -13.18 -27.86 -0.57
N LEU A 333 -14.24 -27.43 0.15
CA LEU A 333 -14.58 -27.96 1.47
C LEU A 333 -15.09 -29.42 1.46
N LYS A 334 -15.41 -29.95 0.28
CA LYS A 334 -15.82 -31.34 0.08
C LYS A 334 -14.68 -32.26 -0.34
N SER A 335 -13.45 -31.73 -0.41
CA SER A 335 -12.25 -32.47 -0.80
C SER A 335 -12.03 -33.68 0.12
N THR A 336 -11.63 -34.77 -0.47
CA THR A 336 -11.28 -36.04 0.21
C THR A 336 -9.84 -36.45 -0.03
N GLU A 337 -9.19 -35.93 -1.07
CA GLU A 337 -7.79 -36.17 -1.43
C GLU A 337 -6.99 -34.88 -1.39
N ASN A 338 -5.81 -34.90 -0.79
CA ASN A 338 -4.92 -33.77 -0.80
C ASN A 338 -4.08 -33.77 -2.10
N ILE A 339 -4.50 -32.93 -3.06
CA ILE A 339 -3.78 -32.70 -4.32
C ILE A 339 -2.88 -31.49 -4.15
N GLU A 340 -1.60 -31.66 -4.40
CA GLU A 340 -0.64 -30.55 -4.42
C GLU A 340 -0.51 -29.97 -5.83
N ILE A 341 -0.72 -28.66 -5.96
CA ILE A 341 -0.42 -27.88 -7.16
C ILE A 341 0.92 -27.21 -6.94
N SER A 342 1.94 -27.69 -7.64
CA SER A 342 3.35 -27.35 -7.38
C SER A 342 3.76 -26.01 -8.01
N SER A 343 3.03 -25.54 -9.02
CA SER A 343 3.44 -24.39 -9.83
C SER A 343 3.07 -23.06 -9.18
N MET A 344 4.09 -22.25 -8.91
CA MET A 344 3.91 -20.88 -8.42
C MET A 344 3.49 -19.88 -9.51
N CYS A 345 3.65 -20.22 -10.78
CA CYS A 345 3.22 -19.41 -11.91
C CYS A 345 1.82 -19.81 -12.35
N SER A 346 0.93 -18.83 -12.54
CA SER A 346 -0.46 -19.07 -12.92
C SER A 346 -0.62 -19.89 -14.22
N VAL A 347 0.25 -19.67 -15.21
CA VAL A 347 0.21 -20.39 -16.49
C VAL A 347 0.55 -21.88 -16.33
N PHE A 348 1.57 -22.20 -15.53
CA PHE A 348 1.94 -23.59 -15.27
C PHE A 348 0.93 -24.28 -14.35
N ALA A 349 0.40 -23.56 -13.36
CA ALA A 349 -0.65 -24.08 -12.48
C ALA A 349 -1.93 -24.43 -13.28
N GLU A 350 -2.30 -23.62 -14.28
CA GLU A 350 -3.42 -23.91 -15.17
C GLU A 350 -3.18 -25.20 -15.96
N SER A 351 -1.98 -25.38 -16.52
CA SER A 351 -1.59 -26.61 -17.25
C SER A 351 -1.62 -27.84 -16.33
N GLU A 352 -1.23 -27.68 -15.07
CA GLU A 352 -1.28 -28.76 -14.07
C GLU A 352 -2.73 -29.13 -13.74
N VAL A 353 -3.61 -28.13 -13.54
CA VAL A 353 -5.06 -28.35 -13.32
C VAL A 353 -5.68 -29.08 -14.52
N ILE A 354 -5.40 -28.68 -15.76
CA ILE A 354 -5.88 -29.38 -16.97
C ILE A 354 -5.41 -30.84 -16.97
N SER A 355 -4.17 -31.11 -16.57
CA SER A 355 -3.64 -32.47 -16.46
C SER A 355 -4.35 -33.30 -15.39
N LEU A 356 -4.74 -32.70 -14.27
CA LEU A 356 -5.51 -33.34 -13.20
C LEU A 356 -6.93 -33.69 -13.67
N ILE A 357 -7.58 -32.78 -14.39
CA ILE A 357 -8.89 -33.01 -15.02
C ILE A 357 -8.81 -34.20 -16.00
N ALA A 358 -7.79 -34.23 -16.87
CA ALA A 358 -7.57 -35.32 -17.81
C ALA A 358 -7.31 -36.69 -17.13
N ARG A 359 -6.86 -36.68 -15.89
CA ARG A 359 -6.70 -37.88 -15.04
C ARG A 359 -7.94 -38.21 -14.23
N ASN A 360 -9.08 -37.58 -14.52
CA ASN A 360 -10.35 -37.77 -13.83
C ASN A 360 -10.24 -37.56 -12.29
N LYS A 361 -9.43 -36.61 -11.84
CA LYS A 361 -9.43 -36.19 -10.43
C LYS A 361 -10.71 -35.41 -10.13
N GLU A 362 -11.24 -35.56 -8.92
CA GLU A 362 -12.44 -34.88 -8.48
C GLU A 362 -12.24 -33.36 -8.45
N THR A 363 -13.22 -32.60 -8.96
CA THR A 363 -13.16 -31.16 -9.01
C THR A 363 -12.97 -30.53 -7.62
N SER A 364 -13.56 -31.14 -6.58
CA SER A 364 -13.40 -30.71 -5.18
C SER A 364 -11.96 -30.81 -4.70
N ASP A 365 -11.25 -31.87 -5.06
CA ASP A 365 -9.87 -32.11 -4.66
C ASP A 365 -8.92 -31.15 -5.39
N ILE A 366 -9.18 -30.89 -6.69
CA ILE A 366 -8.44 -29.90 -7.46
C ILE A 366 -8.66 -28.49 -6.90
N ALA A 367 -9.93 -28.13 -6.57
CA ALA A 367 -10.27 -26.85 -5.97
C ALA A 367 -9.56 -26.65 -4.62
N HIS A 368 -9.47 -27.70 -3.80
CA HIS A 368 -8.70 -27.66 -2.55
C HIS A 368 -7.22 -27.41 -2.80
N GLY A 369 -6.62 -28.11 -3.77
CA GLY A 369 -5.21 -27.89 -4.17
C GLY A 369 -4.93 -26.45 -4.63
N ILE A 370 -5.86 -25.85 -5.37
CA ILE A 370 -5.78 -24.44 -5.79
C ILE A 370 -5.76 -23.52 -4.56
N HIS A 371 -6.64 -23.77 -3.56
CA HIS A 371 -6.69 -22.96 -2.34
C HIS A 371 -5.42 -23.14 -1.49
N MET A 372 -4.87 -24.36 -1.43
CA MET A 372 -3.57 -24.63 -0.79
C MET A 372 -2.43 -23.81 -1.41
N ALA A 373 -2.38 -23.72 -2.76
CA ALA A 373 -1.38 -22.93 -3.47
C ALA A 373 -1.49 -21.42 -3.16
N ILE A 374 -2.72 -20.89 -3.11
CA ILE A 374 -2.98 -19.50 -2.70
C ILE A 374 -2.54 -19.25 -1.25
N ALA A 375 -2.95 -20.13 -0.33
CA ALA A 375 -2.60 -20.01 1.08
C ALA A 375 -1.10 -20.03 1.31
N ALA A 376 -0.38 -20.93 0.65
CA ALA A 376 1.09 -20.99 0.74
C ALA A 376 1.74 -19.66 0.29
N LYS A 377 1.23 -19.06 -0.80
CA LYS A 377 1.68 -17.76 -1.29
C LYS A 377 1.39 -16.64 -0.30
N ALA A 378 0.16 -16.58 0.22
CA ALA A 378 -0.29 -15.60 1.18
C ALA A 378 0.54 -15.65 2.49
N ILE A 379 0.75 -16.84 3.03
CA ILE A 379 1.56 -17.04 4.22
C ILE A 379 3.03 -16.63 3.99
N SER A 380 3.58 -16.96 2.81
CA SER A 380 4.91 -16.49 2.44
C SER A 380 5.01 -14.96 2.41
N LEU A 381 3.91 -14.29 2.00
CA LEU A 381 3.84 -12.83 2.02
C LEU A 381 3.77 -12.31 3.47
N MET A 382 2.87 -12.88 4.29
CA MET A 382 2.71 -12.50 5.70
C MET A 382 3.98 -12.69 6.52
N ARG A 383 4.76 -13.76 6.26
CA ARG A 383 6.05 -13.99 6.96
C ARG A 383 7.05 -12.87 6.79
N ARG A 384 6.94 -12.09 5.72
CA ARG A 384 7.87 -11.00 5.42
C ARG A 384 7.65 -9.77 6.29
N VAL A 385 6.43 -9.59 6.82
CA VAL A 385 6.07 -8.50 7.75
C VAL A 385 6.01 -8.98 9.21
N GLY A 386 6.29 -10.28 9.46
CA GLY A 386 6.12 -10.90 10.77
C GLY A 386 4.73 -11.52 10.92
N LEU A 387 4.70 -12.77 11.42
CA LEU A 387 3.46 -13.50 11.72
C LEU A 387 3.08 -13.25 13.18
N GLU A 388 2.57 -12.09 13.49
CA GLU A 388 1.99 -11.84 14.80
C GLU A 388 0.53 -12.31 14.82
N PRO A 389 0.12 -13.20 15.75
CA PRO A 389 -1.24 -13.68 15.87
C PRO A 389 -2.25 -12.53 16.04
N ARG A 390 -3.53 -12.85 15.80
CA ARG A 390 -4.68 -11.95 15.60
C ARG A 390 -4.70 -11.42 14.19
N PHE A 391 -4.94 -12.37 13.30
CA PHE A 391 -4.99 -12.19 11.87
C PHE A 391 -6.35 -11.68 11.41
N MET A 392 -6.37 -10.79 10.42
CA MET A 392 -7.55 -10.38 9.69
C MET A 392 -7.35 -10.61 8.20
N MET A 393 -8.39 -11.08 7.52
CA MET A 393 -8.40 -11.14 6.07
C MET A 393 -9.40 -10.15 5.50
N THR A 394 -8.98 -9.38 4.49
CA THR A 394 -9.77 -8.38 3.78
C THR A 394 -9.74 -8.62 2.27
N GLY A 395 -10.52 -7.84 1.53
CA GLY A 395 -10.65 -7.95 0.08
C GLY A 395 -11.65 -9.02 -0.37
N GLY A 396 -11.89 -9.08 -1.67
CA GLY A 396 -12.94 -9.95 -2.25
C GLY A 396 -12.72 -11.44 -2.02
N VAL A 397 -11.46 -11.88 -1.91
CA VAL A 397 -11.12 -13.30 -1.69
C VAL A 397 -11.46 -13.76 -0.27
N ALA A 398 -11.60 -12.85 0.69
CA ALA A 398 -12.04 -13.19 2.04
C ALA A 398 -13.46 -13.77 2.10
N LYS A 399 -14.26 -13.60 1.04
CA LYS A 399 -15.58 -14.23 0.87
C LYS A 399 -15.52 -15.71 0.45
N ASN A 400 -14.33 -16.23 0.10
CA ASN A 400 -14.17 -17.63 -0.30
C ASN A 400 -13.88 -18.50 0.92
N PRO A 401 -14.86 -19.33 1.39
CA PRO A 401 -14.72 -20.10 2.62
C PRO A 401 -13.62 -21.18 2.53
N GLY A 402 -13.31 -21.66 1.33
CA GLY A 402 -12.25 -22.65 1.13
C GLY A 402 -10.87 -22.05 1.32
N VAL A 403 -10.61 -20.84 0.81
CA VAL A 403 -9.34 -20.13 1.04
C VAL A 403 -9.17 -19.79 2.52
N VAL A 404 -10.23 -19.29 3.16
CA VAL A 404 -10.22 -18.95 4.59
C VAL A 404 -9.87 -20.20 5.42
N LYS A 405 -10.56 -21.30 5.18
CA LYS A 405 -10.33 -22.55 5.92
C LYS A 405 -8.91 -23.06 5.81
N VAL A 406 -8.35 -23.07 4.60
CA VAL A 406 -6.97 -23.52 4.37
C VAL A 406 -5.96 -22.58 5.04
N LEU A 407 -6.19 -21.27 5.02
CA LEU A 407 -5.34 -20.30 5.70
C LEU A 407 -5.35 -20.50 7.21
N GLU A 408 -6.52 -20.67 7.83
CA GLU A 408 -6.65 -20.94 9.27
C GLU A 408 -5.93 -22.22 9.70
N GLU A 409 -6.04 -23.28 8.90
CA GLU A 409 -5.36 -24.55 9.15
C GLU A 409 -3.82 -24.39 9.09
N GLN A 410 -3.30 -23.67 8.11
CA GLN A 410 -1.86 -23.45 7.96
C GLN A 410 -1.32 -22.45 8.98
N LEU A 411 -2.07 -21.41 9.35
CA LEU A 411 -1.70 -20.45 10.39
C LEU A 411 -1.88 -21.03 11.80
N LYS A 412 -2.67 -22.09 11.93
CA LYS A 412 -3.09 -22.68 13.23
C LYS A 412 -3.76 -21.65 14.14
N ALA A 413 -4.46 -20.71 13.54
CA ALA A 413 -5.14 -19.61 14.22
C ALA A 413 -6.36 -19.16 13.39
N PRO A 414 -7.42 -18.64 14.04
CA PRO A 414 -8.59 -18.12 13.34
C PRO A 414 -8.24 -16.80 12.60
N LEU A 415 -8.95 -16.56 11.51
CA LEU A 415 -8.95 -15.31 10.79
C LEU A 415 -10.20 -14.49 11.18
N PHE A 416 -10.00 -13.25 11.59
CA PHE A 416 -11.12 -12.31 11.69
C PHE A 416 -11.51 -11.86 10.29
N ILE A 417 -12.77 -11.99 9.95
CA ILE A 417 -13.36 -11.54 8.69
C ILE A 417 -14.58 -10.72 9.04
N SER A 418 -14.62 -9.46 8.60
CA SER A 418 -15.78 -8.60 8.77
C SER A 418 -16.94 -9.07 7.89
N GLU A 419 -18.16 -8.63 8.19
CA GLU A 419 -19.34 -8.92 7.37
C GLU A 419 -19.17 -8.48 5.92
N GLU A 420 -18.50 -7.34 5.71
CA GLU A 420 -18.16 -6.79 4.40
C GLU A 420 -16.64 -6.59 4.27
N PRO A 421 -15.86 -7.64 3.96
CA PRO A 421 -14.40 -7.56 3.95
C PRO A 421 -13.83 -6.68 2.83
N GLU A 422 -14.62 -6.34 1.83
CA GLU A 422 -14.23 -5.50 0.69
C GLU A 422 -14.22 -4.00 1.03
N ILE A 423 -15.02 -3.56 2.03
CA ILE A 423 -15.13 -2.14 2.33
C ILE A 423 -14.08 -1.61 3.31
N VAL A 424 -13.21 -2.47 3.85
CA VAL A 424 -12.27 -2.09 4.93
C VAL A 424 -11.35 -0.95 4.52
N GLY A 425 -10.88 -0.93 3.27
CA GLY A 425 -10.10 0.18 2.73
C GLY A 425 -10.90 1.49 2.67
N ALA A 426 -12.14 1.44 2.17
CA ALA A 426 -13.02 2.61 2.10
C ALA A 426 -13.40 3.11 3.51
N LEU A 427 -13.62 2.21 4.47
CA LEU A 427 -13.86 2.53 5.87
C LEU A 427 -12.67 3.29 6.47
N GLY A 428 -11.45 2.80 6.24
CA GLY A 428 -10.24 3.49 6.71
C GLY A 428 -10.08 4.89 6.10
N ALA A 429 -10.38 5.05 4.81
CA ALA A 429 -10.37 6.36 4.16
C ALA A 429 -11.38 7.33 4.78
N ALA A 430 -12.61 6.86 5.07
CA ALA A 430 -13.62 7.67 5.74
C ALA A 430 -13.19 8.06 7.17
N LEU A 431 -12.56 7.14 7.93
CA LEU A 431 -12.04 7.41 9.26
C LEU A 431 -10.94 8.49 9.24
N TYR A 432 -10.00 8.44 8.29
CA TYR A 432 -9.00 9.51 8.13
C TYR A 432 -9.63 10.85 7.80
N GLY A 433 -10.64 10.86 6.94
CA GLY A 433 -11.38 12.08 6.64
C GLY A 433 -12.07 12.68 7.86
N LEU A 434 -12.62 11.85 8.71
CA LEU A 434 -13.33 12.28 9.93
C LEU A 434 -12.37 12.82 11.01
N GLU A 435 -11.21 12.19 11.21
CA GLU A 435 -10.20 12.63 12.18
C GLU A 435 -9.65 14.03 11.92
N ASN A 436 -9.69 14.48 10.67
CA ASN A 436 -9.24 15.83 10.30
C ASN A 436 -10.32 16.90 10.40
N ILE A 437 -11.55 16.53 10.75
CA ILE A 437 -12.67 17.46 10.93
C ILE A 437 -12.96 17.67 12.41
N LEU A 438 -12.80 16.62 13.20
CA LEU A 438 -13.01 16.62 14.66
C LEU A 438 -11.72 17.00 15.41
#